data_7c73e7e886033c28d9b2b8c9febe0798
#
_entry.id   7c73e7e886033c28d9b2b8c9febe0798
#
_cell.length_a   1.000
_cell.length_b   1.000
_cell.length_c   1.000
_cell.angle_alpha   90.00
_cell.angle_beta   90.00
_cell.angle_gamma   90.00
#
_symmetry.space_group_name_H-M   'P 1'
#
loop_
_entity.id
_entity.type
_entity.pdbx_description
1 polymer ?
#
loop_
_entity_poly.entity_id
_entity_poly.type
_entity_poly.pdbx_seq_one_letter_code
_entity_poly.pdbx_strand_id
1 'polypeptide(L)'
;KKIIPMDGNVERVLKRVLFLKKDFEISKENLIKKKSFFGKSHRASDYAQAIMEIGALVCKPLNPECKECPISKECLSYKNNNFEINSILKFNKIKYFEVKIFQNKSKKFYLVKNSKFNFLKNMPIFPMKEISINDYKKCVGKKINLKMSNMNMFLVLKKIDTIYKLKNGFFLEANKFNNLALPSFTKKIFSLVKL
;
A
#
# COMPACT_ATOMS: atom_id res chain seq x y z
N LYS A 1 -5.63 4.93 25.89
CA LYS A 1 -6.28 5.94 25.01
C LYS A 1 -7.20 5.21 24.05
N LYS A 2 -8.50 5.55 24.02
CA LYS A 2 -9.47 4.99 23.07
C LYS A 2 -9.23 5.67 21.73
N ILE A 3 -8.52 5.00 20.82
CA ILE A 3 -8.21 5.52 19.47
C ILE A 3 -8.82 4.56 18.46
N ILE A 4 -9.63 5.07 17.53
CA ILE A 4 -10.06 4.33 16.38
C ILE A 4 -8.97 4.48 15.31
N PRO A 5 -8.37 3.39 14.82
CA PRO A 5 -7.39 3.46 13.74
C PRO A 5 -8.10 3.96 12.47
N MET A 6 -7.52 4.96 11.82
CA MET A 6 -8.05 5.53 10.59
C MET A 6 -7.33 4.95 9.39
N ASP A 7 -7.92 3.91 8.82
CA ASP A 7 -7.55 3.39 7.51
C ASP A 7 -8.62 3.74 6.47
N GLY A 8 -8.40 3.34 5.23
CA GLY A 8 -9.34 3.61 4.13
C GLY A 8 -10.71 2.92 4.29
N ASN A 9 -10.79 1.83 5.05
CA ASN A 9 -12.03 1.12 5.33
C ASN A 9 -12.86 1.89 6.37
N VAL A 10 -12.23 2.22 7.48
CA VAL A 10 -12.85 2.99 8.56
C VAL A 10 -13.31 4.36 8.05
N GLU A 11 -12.48 5.06 7.28
CA GLU A 11 -12.84 6.35 6.67
C GLU A 11 -14.07 6.22 5.78
N ARG A 12 -14.15 5.17 4.95
CA ARG A 12 -15.30 4.93 4.07
C ARG A 12 -16.57 4.65 4.86
N VAL A 13 -16.52 3.78 5.87
CA VAL A 13 -17.66 3.49 6.73
C VAL A 13 -18.18 4.77 7.39
N LEU A 14 -17.28 5.55 7.98
CA LEU A 14 -17.65 6.81 8.63
C LEU A 14 -18.29 7.82 7.70
N LYS A 15 -17.71 8.01 6.52
CA LYS A 15 -18.26 8.90 5.49
C LYS A 15 -19.68 8.51 5.11
N ARG A 16 -19.96 7.20 4.96
CA ARG A 16 -21.29 6.71 4.60
C ARG A 16 -22.28 6.81 5.76
N VAL A 17 -21.87 6.39 6.93
CA VAL A 17 -22.75 6.46 8.11
C VAL A 17 -23.16 7.89 8.41
N LEU A 18 -22.23 8.83 8.33
CA LEU A 18 -22.47 10.25 8.61
C LEU A 18 -22.95 11.06 7.40
N PHE A 19 -23.08 10.44 6.23
CA PHE A 19 -23.44 11.10 4.96
C PHE A 19 -22.60 12.35 4.69
N LEU A 20 -21.29 12.23 4.85
CA LEU A 20 -20.40 13.36 4.67
C LEU A 20 -20.21 13.65 3.18
N LYS A 21 -20.48 14.89 2.79
CA LYS A 21 -20.33 15.33 1.41
C LYS A 21 -18.90 15.18 0.89
N LYS A 22 -18.79 15.17 -0.43
CA LYS A 22 -17.59 14.94 -1.25
C LYS A 22 -16.37 15.73 -0.80
N ASP A 23 -16.57 16.98 -0.43
CA ASP A 23 -15.51 17.96 -0.17
C ASP A 23 -15.12 18.04 1.30
N PHE A 24 -15.67 17.17 2.14
CA PHE A 24 -15.36 17.13 3.55
C PHE A 24 -14.08 16.30 3.76
N GLU A 25 -12.93 16.96 3.74
CA GLU A 25 -11.70 16.37 4.26
C GLU A 25 -11.88 16.09 5.74
N ILE A 26 -12.07 14.83 6.05
CA ILE A 26 -12.06 14.41 7.45
C ILE A 26 -10.61 14.44 7.90
N SER A 27 -10.18 15.55 8.48
CA SER A 27 -8.95 15.54 9.23
C SER A 27 -9.07 14.52 10.36
N LYS A 28 -7.98 13.81 10.67
CA LYS A 28 -7.95 12.90 11.84
C LYS A 28 -8.47 13.58 13.10
N GLU A 29 -8.27 14.88 13.22
CA GLU A 29 -8.71 15.72 14.34
C GLU A 29 -10.22 15.89 14.37
N ASN A 30 -10.87 16.10 13.23
CA ASN A 30 -12.34 16.24 13.15
C ASN A 30 -13.07 14.93 13.43
N LEU A 31 -12.49 13.79 13.04
CA LEU A 31 -13.01 12.47 13.41
C LEU A 31 -12.82 12.15 14.90
N ILE A 32 -11.72 12.61 15.47
CA ILE A 32 -11.49 12.51 16.92
C ILE A 32 -12.52 13.33 17.69
N LYS A 33 -12.93 14.51 17.19
CA LYS A 33 -14.01 15.33 17.78
C LYS A 33 -15.38 14.66 17.69
N LYS A 34 -15.64 13.84 16.68
CA LYS A 34 -16.86 13.05 16.52
C LYS A 34 -16.83 11.68 17.24
N LYS A 35 -15.94 11.48 18.20
CA LYS A 35 -15.86 10.28 19.06
C LYS A 35 -17.18 9.90 19.73
N SER A 36 -18.03 10.88 20.02
CA SER A 36 -19.33 10.65 20.65
C SER A 36 -20.26 9.81 19.79
N PHE A 37 -20.09 9.81 18.47
CA PHE A 37 -20.90 9.02 17.55
C PHE A 37 -20.71 7.50 17.77
N PHE A 38 -19.52 7.08 18.18
CA PHE A 38 -19.21 5.68 18.40
C PHE A 38 -19.41 5.22 19.85
N GLY A 39 -19.98 6.08 20.71
CA GLY A 39 -20.28 5.76 22.09
C GLY A 39 -19.01 5.58 22.95
N LYS A 40 -19.26 5.31 24.24
CA LYS A 40 -18.23 4.99 25.24
C LYS A 40 -18.20 3.47 25.45
N SER A 41 -17.53 2.74 24.57
CA SER A 41 -17.37 1.30 24.76
C SER A 41 -16.21 0.99 25.71
N HIS A 42 -16.44 0.11 26.68
CA HIS A 42 -15.37 -0.47 27.48
C HIS A 42 -14.50 -1.43 26.63
N ARG A 43 -15.03 -1.95 25.52
CA ARG A 43 -14.38 -2.84 24.57
C ARG A 43 -13.91 -2.07 23.33
N ALA A 44 -13.10 -1.04 23.51
CA ALA A 44 -12.69 -0.15 22.42
C ALA A 44 -11.89 -0.86 21.30
N SER A 45 -11.15 -1.92 21.64
CA SER A 45 -10.42 -2.73 20.67
C SER A 45 -11.35 -3.49 19.74
N ASP A 46 -12.32 -4.21 20.30
CA ASP A 46 -13.28 -5.01 19.54
C ASP A 46 -14.14 -4.12 18.67
N TYR A 47 -14.49 -2.96 19.16
CA TYR A 47 -15.25 -1.98 18.42
C TYR A 47 -14.48 -1.43 17.21
N ALA A 48 -13.20 -1.11 17.38
CA ALA A 48 -12.35 -0.68 16.30
C ALA A 48 -12.20 -1.78 15.24
N GLN A 49 -12.02 -3.02 15.67
CA GLN A 49 -11.95 -4.20 14.79
C GLN A 49 -13.25 -4.40 14.03
N ALA A 50 -14.40 -4.34 14.69
CA ALA A 50 -15.71 -4.48 14.04
C ALA A 50 -15.93 -3.45 12.92
N ILE A 51 -15.55 -2.18 13.13
CA ILE A 51 -15.66 -1.16 12.09
C ILE A 51 -14.74 -1.47 10.91
N MET A 52 -13.52 -1.94 11.17
CA MET A 52 -12.58 -2.32 10.11
C MET A 52 -13.13 -3.51 9.30
N GLU A 53 -13.71 -4.51 9.95
CA GLU A 53 -14.34 -5.68 9.33
C GLU A 53 -15.58 -5.30 8.52
N ILE A 54 -16.47 -4.47 9.04
CA ILE A 54 -17.60 -3.91 8.28
C ILE A 54 -17.09 -3.25 7.00
N GLY A 55 -16.02 -2.46 7.09
CA GLY A 55 -15.42 -1.81 5.93
C GLY A 55 -14.80 -2.80 4.94
N ALA A 56 -14.19 -3.87 5.41
CA ALA A 56 -13.54 -4.85 4.56
C ALA A 56 -14.54 -5.78 3.86
N LEU A 57 -15.54 -6.26 4.59
CA LEU A 57 -16.40 -7.37 4.17
C LEU A 57 -17.76 -6.91 3.63
N VAL A 58 -18.36 -5.91 4.25
CA VAL A 58 -19.76 -5.50 4.00
C VAL A 58 -19.85 -4.15 3.27
N CYS A 59 -19.27 -3.12 3.86
CA CYS A 59 -19.30 -1.76 3.31
C CYS A 59 -18.24 -1.58 2.21
N LYS A 60 -18.31 -2.40 1.16
CA LYS A 60 -17.34 -2.42 0.05
C LYS A 60 -17.30 -1.08 -0.70
N PRO A 61 -16.17 -0.74 -1.38
CA PRO A 61 -16.08 0.48 -2.18
C PRO A 61 -17.16 0.56 -3.28
N LEU A 62 -17.31 -0.54 -4.02
CA LEU A 62 -18.35 -0.74 -5.01
C LEU A 62 -19.34 -1.78 -4.49
N ASN A 63 -20.64 -1.58 -4.74
CA ASN A 63 -21.73 -2.50 -4.38
C ASN A 63 -21.68 -2.93 -2.89
N PRO A 64 -21.92 -2.01 -1.95
CA PRO A 64 -21.96 -2.37 -0.53
C PRO A 64 -23.16 -3.29 -0.22
N GLU A 65 -22.93 -4.30 0.60
CA GLU A 65 -23.95 -5.27 1.03
C GLU A 65 -24.74 -4.72 2.23
N CYS A 66 -25.51 -3.66 1.98
CA CYS A 66 -26.18 -2.91 3.06
C CYS A 66 -27.26 -3.69 3.79
N LYS A 67 -27.85 -4.71 3.16
CA LYS A 67 -28.86 -5.59 3.79
C LYS A 67 -28.24 -6.42 4.92
N GLU A 68 -26.99 -6.82 4.76
CA GLU A 68 -26.23 -7.61 5.75
C GLU A 68 -25.48 -6.71 6.76
N CYS A 69 -25.59 -5.38 6.61
CA CYS A 69 -24.83 -4.45 7.44
C CYS A 69 -25.45 -4.28 8.82
N PRO A 70 -24.76 -4.60 9.93
CA PRO A 70 -25.31 -4.50 11.28
C PRO A 70 -25.63 -3.06 11.71
N ILE A 71 -25.07 -2.06 11.00
CA ILE A 71 -25.30 -0.63 11.28
C ILE A 71 -26.11 0.06 10.17
N SER A 72 -26.82 -0.70 9.34
CA SER A 72 -27.61 -0.15 8.22
C SER A 72 -28.69 0.83 8.68
N LYS A 73 -29.36 0.54 9.80
CA LYS A 73 -30.42 1.38 10.38
C LYS A 73 -29.92 2.79 10.77
N GLU A 74 -28.65 2.90 11.15
CA GLU A 74 -28.02 4.15 11.55
C GLU A 74 -27.27 4.85 10.40
N CYS A 75 -27.18 4.17 9.24
CA CYS A 75 -26.42 4.67 8.12
C CYS A 75 -27.21 5.67 7.28
N LEU A 76 -26.81 6.94 7.29
CA LEU A 76 -27.49 7.99 6.55
C LEU A 76 -27.36 7.82 5.03
N SER A 77 -26.23 7.27 4.52
CA SER A 77 -26.11 6.95 3.10
C SER A 77 -27.08 5.86 2.66
N TYR A 78 -27.35 4.88 3.51
CA TYR A 78 -28.35 3.85 3.21
C TYR A 78 -29.77 4.41 3.20
N LYS A 79 -30.12 5.22 4.19
CA LYS A 79 -31.43 5.91 4.26
C LYS A 79 -31.68 6.81 3.05
N ASN A 80 -30.65 7.45 2.54
CA ASN A 80 -30.76 8.34 1.38
C ASN A 80 -30.50 7.63 0.04
N ASN A 81 -30.31 6.31 0.05
CA ASN A 81 -29.94 5.51 -1.13
C ASN A 81 -28.81 6.12 -1.96
N ASN A 82 -27.85 6.75 -1.30
CA ASN A 82 -26.71 7.41 -1.93
C ASN A 82 -25.39 6.94 -1.32
N PHE A 83 -24.67 6.14 -2.09
CA PHE A 83 -23.39 5.52 -1.70
C PHE A 83 -22.19 6.16 -2.38
N GLU A 84 -22.41 7.19 -3.17
CA GLU A 84 -21.34 7.93 -3.82
C GLU A 84 -20.49 8.64 -2.79
N ILE A 85 -19.55 7.86 -2.27
CA ILE A 85 -18.37 8.46 -1.71
C ILE A 85 -17.43 8.61 -2.87
N ASN A 86 -17.10 9.84 -3.23
CA ASN A 86 -15.95 10.01 -4.04
C ASN A 86 -14.77 9.38 -3.30
N SER A 87 -14.46 8.17 -3.70
CA SER A 87 -13.07 7.79 -3.68
C SER A 87 -12.38 8.93 -4.42
N ILE A 88 -11.62 9.75 -3.74
CA ILE A 88 -10.59 10.54 -4.40
C ILE A 88 -9.98 9.55 -5.36
N LEU A 89 -10.20 9.77 -6.67
CA LEU A 89 -9.55 8.96 -7.69
C LEU A 89 -8.08 9.09 -7.33
N LYS A 90 -7.55 8.09 -6.64
CA LYS A 90 -6.14 8.08 -6.29
C LYS A 90 -5.47 7.92 -7.63
N PHE A 91 -5.11 9.07 -8.23
CA PHE A 91 -4.37 9.09 -9.47
C PHE A 91 -3.24 8.08 -9.31
N ASN A 92 -3.28 7.03 -10.10
CA ASN A 92 -2.22 6.03 -10.09
C ASN A 92 -0.93 6.77 -10.45
N LYS A 93 -0.09 7.00 -9.47
CA LYS A 93 1.21 7.62 -9.70
C LYS A 93 2.02 6.67 -10.56
N ILE A 94 2.37 7.13 -11.75
CA ILE A 94 3.25 6.37 -12.65
C ILE A 94 4.69 6.78 -12.32
N LYS A 95 5.54 5.77 -12.09
CA LYS A 95 6.95 5.99 -11.82
C LYS A 95 7.81 4.98 -12.58
N TYR A 96 8.97 5.43 -13.00
CA TYR A 96 9.93 4.65 -13.78
C TYR A 96 11.20 4.45 -12.97
N PHE A 97 11.73 3.23 -12.97
CA PHE A 97 12.93 2.89 -12.22
C PHE A 97 13.88 2.00 -13.01
N GLU A 98 15.16 2.26 -12.86
CA GLU A 98 16.23 1.34 -13.20
C GLU A 98 16.58 0.54 -11.96
N VAL A 99 16.52 -0.79 -12.04
CA VAL A 99 16.82 -1.71 -10.95
C VAL A 99 18.09 -2.47 -11.30
N LYS A 100 19.10 -2.39 -10.43
CA LYS A 100 20.39 -3.04 -10.61
C LYS A 100 20.40 -4.39 -9.92
N ILE A 101 20.63 -5.44 -10.68
CA ILE A 101 20.71 -6.81 -10.19
C ILE A 101 22.18 -7.21 -10.21
N PHE A 102 22.76 -7.37 -9.03
CA PHE A 102 24.11 -7.87 -8.85
C PHE A 102 24.08 -9.22 -8.14
N GLN A 103 24.81 -10.17 -8.69
CA GLN A 103 25.01 -11.49 -8.11
C GLN A 103 26.50 -11.77 -8.04
N ASN A 104 27.02 -12.09 -6.85
CA ASN A 104 28.43 -12.41 -6.69
C ASN A 104 28.77 -13.84 -7.15
N LYS A 105 30.05 -14.20 -7.16
CA LYS A 105 30.55 -15.54 -7.53
C LYS A 105 29.91 -16.66 -6.68
N SER A 106 29.55 -16.40 -5.42
CA SER A 106 28.85 -17.33 -4.53
C SER A 106 27.32 -17.33 -4.73
N LYS A 107 26.82 -16.84 -5.86
CA LYS A 107 25.40 -16.78 -6.22
C LYS A 107 24.51 -16.02 -5.22
N LYS A 108 25.08 -15.12 -4.40
CA LYS A 108 24.34 -14.26 -3.49
C LYS A 108 23.96 -12.94 -4.18
N PHE A 109 22.72 -12.49 -3.97
CA PHE A 109 22.22 -11.24 -4.50
C PHE A 109 22.46 -10.07 -3.55
N TYR A 110 22.80 -8.92 -4.11
CA TYR A 110 23.01 -7.71 -3.33
C TYR A 110 21.71 -6.93 -3.14
N LEU A 111 21.35 -6.67 -1.90
CA LEU A 111 20.20 -5.88 -1.50
C LEU A 111 20.65 -4.69 -0.66
N VAL A 112 19.81 -3.66 -0.60
CA VAL A 112 20.00 -2.49 0.26
C VAL A 112 18.76 -2.23 1.10
N LYS A 113 18.91 -1.74 2.33
CA LYS A 113 17.80 -1.18 3.09
C LYS A 113 17.38 0.14 2.46
N ASN A 114 16.14 0.22 2.03
CA ASN A 114 15.61 1.42 1.38
C ASN A 114 15.53 2.60 2.35
N SER A 115 16.44 3.54 2.21
CA SER A 115 16.42 4.84 2.91
C SER A 115 16.00 5.99 1.99
N LYS A 116 15.92 5.75 0.67
CA LYS A 116 15.80 6.79 -0.35
C LYS A 116 14.34 7.07 -0.76
N PHE A 117 13.52 6.04 -0.79
CA PHE A 117 12.13 6.15 -1.25
C PHE A 117 11.15 6.10 -0.09
N ASN A 118 10.03 6.82 -0.20
CA ASN A 118 8.99 6.86 0.83
C ASN A 118 8.14 5.55 0.90
N PHE A 119 8.24 4.68 -0.10
CA PHE A 119 7.64 3.35 -0.08
C PHE A 119 8.65 2.31 0.40
N LEU A 120 8.19 1.25 1.06
CA LEU A 120 9.04 0.18 1.61
C LEU A 120 10.25 0.70 2.41
N LYS A 121 10.05 1.78 3.17
CA LYS A 121 11.10 2.44 3.95
C LYS A 121 11.73 1.44 4.93
N ASN A 122 13.07 1.44 4.99
CA ASN A 122 13.89 0.53 5.80
C ASN A 122 13.78 -0.97 5.44
N MET A 123 13.05 -1.30 4.38
CA MET A 123 12.94 -2.69 3.92
C MET A 123 14.01 -3.04 2.88
N PRO A 124 14.41 -4.33 2.79
CA PRO A 124 15.37 -4.79 1.80
C PRO A 124 14.78 -4.73 0.38
N ILE A 125 15.45 -4.01 -0.51
CA ILE A 125 15.12 -3.92 -1.94
C ILE A 125 16.38 -4.10 -2.78
N PHE A 126 16.21 -4.42 -4.07
CA PHE A 126 17.32 -4.30 -5.02
C PHE A 126 17.72 -2.82 -5.17
N PRO A 127 19.02 -2.51 -5.34
CA PRO A 127 19.44 -1.14 -5.63
C PRO A 127 18.70 -0.60 -6.84
N MET A 128 18.06 0.55 -6.68
CA MET A 128 17.27 1.16 -7.75
C MET A 128 17.36 2.68 -7.74
N LYS A 129 17.08 3.26 -8.92
CA LYS A 129 17.10 4.69 -9.16
C LYS A 129 15.84 5.06 -9.95
N GLU A 130 15.15 6.13 -9.52
CA GLU A 130 14.07 6.73 -10.30
C GLU A 130 14.67 7.39 -11.56
N ILE A 131 14.03 7.17 -12.71
CA ILE A 131 14.47 7.67 -14.01
C ILE A 131 13.31 8.35 -14.73
N SER A 132 13.61 9.14 -15.75
CA SER A 132 12.60 9.76 -16.61
C SER A 132 11.95 8.71 -17.53
N ILE A 133 10.77 9.03 -18.06
CA ILE A 133 10.11 8.20 -19.10
C ILE A 133 11.00 8.06 -20.35
N ASN A 134 11.74 9.11 -20.71
CA ASN A 134 12.62 9.10 -21.87
C ASN A 134 13.81 8.15 -21.66
N ASP A 135 14.39 8.18 -20.46
CA ASP A 135 15.45 7.24 -20.08
C ASP A 135 14.93 5.82 -20.04
N TYR A 136 13.72 5.60 -19.47
CA TYR A 136 13.09 4.29 -19.45
C TYR A 136 12.91 3.71 -20.86
N LYS A 137 12.47 4.53 -21.83
CA LYS A 137 12.30 4.09 -23.24
C LYS A 137 13.63 3.67 -23.85
N LYS A 138 14.72 4.42 -23.61
CA LYS A 138 16.07 4.17 -24.12
C LYS A 138 16.81 3.05 -23.38
N CYS A 139 16.41 2.73 -22.15
CA CYS A 139 17.08 1.71 -21.36
C CYS A 139 16.97 0.31 -21.98
N VAL A 140 18.10 -0.37 -22.08
CA VAL A 140 18.20 -1.79 -22.42
C VAL A 140 18.09 -2.61 -21.14
N GLY A 141 17.33 -3.70 -21.18
CA GLY A 141 17.12 -4.61 -20.04
C GLY A 141 15.70 -5.19 -20.04
N LYS A 142 15.45 -6.12 -19.11
CA LYS A 142 14.11 -6.72 -18.96
C LYS A 142 13.15 -5.69 -18.36
N LYS A 143 12.14 -5.29 -19.13
CA LYS A 143 11.11 -4.34 -18.70
C LYS A 143 9.95 -5.08 -18.05
N ILE A 144 9.52 -4.62 -16.89
CA ILE A 144 8.39 -5.18 -16.13
C ILE A 144 7.52 -4.07 -15.55
N ASN A 145 6.27 -4.37 -15.30
CA ASN A 145 5.34 -3.48 -14.62
C ASN A 145 4.88 -4.12 -13.30
N LEU A 146 5.00 -3.38 -12.21
CA LEU A 146 4.51 -3.79 -10.89
C LEU A 146 3.59 -2.71 -10.33
N LYS A 147 2.43 -3.15 -9.83
CA LYS A 147 1.52 -2.26 -9.11
C LYS A 147 1.73 -2.40 -7.61
N MET A 148 1.88 -1.28 -6.92
CA MET A 148 2.02 -1.21 -5.47
C MET A 148 1.14 -0.09 -4.92
N SER A 149 0.07 -0.46 -4.18
CA SER A 149 -0.93 0.50 -3.70
C SER A 149 -1.47 1.36 -4.86
N ASN A 150 -1.30 2.67 -4.80
CA ASN A 150 -1.73 3.64 -5.82
C ASN A 150 -0.62 4.02 -6.81
N MET A 151 0.43 3.22 -6.93
CA MET A 151 1.57 3.49 -7.80
C MET A 151 1.76 2.36 -8.81
N ASN A 152 1.82 2.72 -10.09
CA ASN A 152 2.25 1.85 -11.18
C ASN A 152 3.74 2.08 -11.40
N MET A 153 4.53 1.05 -11.19
CA MET A 153 5.99 1.11 -11.31
C MET A 153 6.45 0.38 -12.55
N PHE A 154 7.05 1.10 -13.47
CA PHE A 154 7.69 0.57 -14.67
C PHE A 154 9.18 0.40 -14.39
N LEU A 155 9.65 -0.83 -14.35
CA LEU A 155 11.01 -1.17 -13.96
C LEU A 155 11.80 -1.68 -15.16
N VAL A 156 13.07 -1.26 -15.27
CA VAL A 156 14.05 -1.89 -16.15
C VAL A 156 15.04 -2.65 -15.28
N LEU A 157 15.09 -3.97 -15.40
CA LEU A 157 16.02 -4.81 -14.67
C LEU A 157 17.33 -4.92 -15.47
N LYS A 158 18.43 -4.48 -14.85
CA LYS A 158 19.79 -4.56 -15.42
C LYS A 158 20.67 -5.47 -14.59
N LYS A 159 21.20 -6.52 -15.18
CA LYS A 159 22.30 -7.26 -14.58
C LYS A 159 23.58 -6.44 -14.67
N ILE A 160 24.32 -6.37 -13.58
CA ILE A 160 25.60 -5.65 -13.49
C ILE A 160 26.68 -6.58 -12.90
N ASP A 161 27.88 -6.48 -13.41
CA ASP A 161 29.01 -7.34 -12.99
C ASP A 161 29.76 -6.78 -11.80
N THR A 162 29.66 -5.49 -11.58
CA THR A 162 30.30 -4.78 -10.48
C THR A 162 29.31 -3.93 -9.72
N ILE A 163 29.51 -3.84 -8.41
CA ILE A 163 28.70 -2.97 -7.56
C ILE A 163 29.60 -2.25 -6.56
N TYR A 164 29.42 -0.94 -6.44
CA TYR A 164 29.95 -0.20 -5.30
C TYR A 164 29.10 -0.57 -4.08
N LYS A 165 29.75 -1.08 -3.02
CA LYS A 165 29.07 -1.39 -1.76
C LYS A 165 28.43 -0.14 -1.20
N LEU A 166 27.10 -0.07 -1.25
CA LEU A 166 26.36 1.03 -0.67
C LEU A 166 26.28 0.86 0.84
N LYS A 167 26.31 1.96 1.57
CA LYS A 167 26.02 2.00 3.00
C LYS A 167 24.65 1.33 3.24
N ASN A 168 24.56 0.38 4.16
CA ASN A 168 23.37 -0.43 4.43
C ASN A 168 23.03 -1.51 3.37
N GLY A 169 24.00 -1.90 2.55
CA GLY A 169 23.85 -3.03 1.62
C GLY A 169 24.36 -4.34 2.21
N PHE A 170 23.76 -5.45 1.79
CA PHE A 170 24.15 -6.79 2.22
C PHE A 170 23.87 -7.83 1.13
N PHE A 171 24.52 -8.99 1.25
CA PHE A 171 24.31 -10.12 0.35
C PHE A 171 23.32 -11.13 0.93
N LEU A 172 22.40 -11.60 0.10
CA LEU A 172 21.41 -12.61 0.45
C LEU A 172 21.48 -13.81 -0.50
N GLU A 173 21.47 -15.01 0.07
CA GLU A 173 21.43 -16.26 -0.67
C GLU A 173 20.07 -16.47 -1.34
N ALA A 174 20.08 -17.06 -2.54
CA ALA A 174 18.87 -17.28 -3.33
C ALA A 174 17.80 -18.11 -2.60
N ASN A 175 18.19 -19.11 -1.80
CA ASN A 175 17.30 -19.95 -1.02
C ASN A 175 16.60 -19.22 0.13
N LYS A 176 17.20 -18.13 0.62
CA LYS A 176 16.65 -17.33 1.74
C LYS A 176 15.56 -16.34 1.32
N PHE A 177 15.38 -16.07 0.00
CA PHE A 177 14.38 -15.10 -0.45
C PHE A 177 12.94 -15.50 -0.11
N ASN A 178 12.63 -16.79 -0.07
CA ASN A 178 11.30 -17.28 0.27
C ASN A 178 11.05 -17.31 1.78
N ASN A 179 12.10 -17.59 2.56
CA ASN A 179 11.99 -17.84 4.00
C ASN A 179 12.14 -16.57 4.85
N LEU A 180 12.65 -15.49 4.28
CA LEU A 180 12.79 -14.22 4.98
C LEU A 180 11.55 -13.33 4.77
N ALA A 181 11.29 -12.47 5.77
CA ALA A 181 10.25 -11.42 5.71
C ALA A 181 10.66 -10.29 4.75
N LEU A 182 10.82 -10.63 3.46
CA LEU A 182 11.09 -9.66 2.41
C LEU A 182 9.80 -9.08 1.85
N PRO A 183 9.81 -7.81 1.39
CA PRO A 183 8.69 -7.24 0.66
C PRO A 183 8.29 -8.12 -0.54
N SER A 184 6.99 -8.25 -0.79
CA SER A 184 6.49 -8.96 -1.98
C SER A 184 7.04 -8.38 -3.29
N PHE A 185 7.29 -7.06 -3.32
CA PHE A 185 7.98 -6.36 -4.39
C PHE A 185 9.38 -6.95 -4.67
N THR A 186 10.19 -7.13 -3.63
CA THR A 186 11.55 -7.70 -3.74
C THR A 186 11.51 -9.16 -4.18
N LYS A 187 10.59 -9.96 -3.60
CA LYS A 187 10.39 -11.36 -3.98
C LYS A 187 9.96 -11.49 -5.46
N LYS A 188 9.09 -10.60 -5.93
CA LYS A 188 8.61 -10.59 -7.30
C LYS A 188 9.72 -10.26 -8.31
N ILE A 189 10.57 -9.29 -8.00
CA ILE A 189 11.75 -8.99 -8.82
C ILE A 189 12.69 -10.20 -8.83
N PHE A 190 12.96 -10.80 -7.67
CA PHE A 190 13.82 -11.96 -7.55
C PHE A 190 13.34 -13.14 -8.42
N SER A 191 12.04 -13.47 -8.38
CA SER A 191 11.49 -14.55 -9.21
C SER A 191 11.68 -14.34 -10.71
N LEU A 192 11.75 -13.08 -11.17
CA LEU A 192 11.93 -12.71 -12.57
C LEU A 192 13.40 -12.70 -13.03
N VAL A 193 14.36 -12.71 -12.10
CA VAL A 193 15.81 -12.69 -12.39
C VAL A 193 16.53 -13.99 -12.09
N LYS A 194 15.85 -14.93 -11.43
CA LYS A 194 16.36 -16.26 -11.08
C LYS A 194 16.47 -17.20 -12.30
N LEU A 195 15.98 -16.77 -13.46
CA LEU A 195 16.01 -17.53 -14.73
C LEU A 195 17.39 -17.49 -15.36
#